data_47c59e00fd0e808ba2a63de27fa27e35
#
_entry.id   47c59e00fd0e808ba2a63de27fa27e35
#
_cell.length_a   1.000
_cell.length_b   1.000
_cell.length_c   1.000
_cell.angle_alpha   90.00
_cell.angle_beta   90.00
_cell.angle_gamma   90.00
#
_symmetry.space_group_name_H-M   'P 1'
#
loop_
_entity.id
_entity.type
_entity.pdbx_description
1 polymer ?
#
loop_
_entity_poly.entity_id
_entity_poly.type
_entity_poly.pdbx_seq_one_letter_code
_entity_poly.pdbx_strand_id
1 'polypeptide(L)'
;MLVAPLLLPPLVAALLLVVSGVAKVRHPEETRSAFGELRLPRAVTRSPAPVLLPWAEIVLAVAIVVTPPPFALAASVVVLALFVAYLVVIVRALGFGYPVTCSCFGRLGLGEVTRRTALRNVLLVVVAALGVWSATADNSVAARLLDA
;
A
#
# COMPACT_ATOMS: atom_id res chain seq x y z
N MET A 1 2.34 9.51 -27.37
CA MET A 1 1.04 9.03 -26.83
C MET A 1 1.12 7.77 -25.96
N LEU A 2 2.19 6.97 -26.00
CA LEU A 2 2.37 5.77 -25.16
C LEU A 2 2.86 6.04 -23.72
N VAL A 3 3.12 7.28 -23.37
CA VAL A 3 3.72 7.67 -22.08
C VAL A 3 2.68 7.75 -20.95
N ALA A 4 1.47 8.16 -21.26
CA ALA A 4 0.40 8.31 -20.27
C ALA A 4 0.05 7.01 -19.53
N PRO A 5 -0.09 5.85 -20.20
CA PRO A 5 -0.44 4.61 -19.51
C PRO A 5 0.65 4.09 -18.56
N LEU A 6 1.92 4.42 -18.80
CA LEU A 6 3.03 4.02 -17.94
C LEU A 6 3.13 4.82 -16.64
N LEU A 7 2.55 6.03 -16.60
CA LEU A 7 2.50 6.86 -15.39
C LEU A 7 1.31 6.53 -14.48
N LEU A 8 0.27 5.89 -15.01
CA LEU A 8 -0.93 5.55 -14.24
C LEU A 8 -0.67 4.64 -13.05
N PRO A 9 0.06 3.51 -13.17
CA PRO A 9 0.27 2.61 -12.05
C PRO A 9 0.93 3.29 -10.83
N PRO A 10 2.04 4.01 -10.96
CA PRO A 10 2.65 4.66 -9.80
C PRO A 10 1.77 5.77 -9.21
N LEU A 11 1.03 6.51 -10.03
CA LEU A 11 0.12 7.55 -9.54
C LEU A 11 -1.07 6.96 -8.79
N VAL A 12 -1.64 5.87 -9.29
CA VAL A 12 -2.74 5.15 -8.61
C VAL A 12 -2.24 4.57 -7.29
N ALA A 13 -1.07 3.95 -7.27
CA ALA A 13 -0.46 3.43 -6.05
C ALA A 13 -0.22 4.55 -5.02
N ALA A 14 0.33 5.68 -5.45
CA ALA A 14 0.57 6.85 -4.59
C ALA A 14 -0.73 7.40 -4.00
N LEU A 15 -1.77 7.57 -4.81
CA LEU A 15 -3.08 8.04 -4.37
C LEU A 15 -3.68 7.11 -3.31
N LEU A 16 -3.65 5.80 -3.55
CA LEU A 16 -4.18 4.81 -2.62
C LEU A 16 -3.41 4.80 -1.29
N LEU A 17 -2.08 4.94 -1.35
CA LEU A 17 -1.25 5.03 -0.15
C LEU A 17 -1.55 6.28 0.67
N VAL A 18 -1.73 7.43 0.02
CA VAL A 18 -2.09 8.67 0.71
C VAL A 18 -3.45 8.53 1.39
N VAL A 19 -4.46 8.05 0.66
CA VAL A 19 -5.81 7.85 1.20
C VAL A 19 -5.78 6.87 2.38
N SER A 20 -5.09 5.74 2.22
CA SER A 20 -4.92 4.73 3.26
C SER A 20 -4.20 5.29 4.50
N GLY A 21 -3.06 5.95 4.28
CA GLY A 21 -2.26 6.54 5.35
C GLY A 21 -3.01 7.62 6.13
N VAL A 22 -3.65 8.55 5.44
CA VAL A 22 -4.45 9.61 6.08
C VAL A 22 -5.61 9.04 6.88
N ALA A 23 -6.31 8.04 6.35
CA ALA A 23 -7.42 7.39 7.06
C ALA A 23 -6.94 6.72 8.37
N LYS A 24 -5.79 6.04 8.33
CA LYS A 24 -5.20 5.40 9.52
C LYS A 24 -4.69 6.43 10.54
N VAL A 25 -4.10 7.53 10.08
CA VAL A 25 -3.66 8.62 10.98
C VAL A 25 -4.85 9.23 11.72
N ARG A 26 -5.98 9.36 11.05
CA ARG A 26 -7.21 9.90 11.68
C ARG A 26 -7.88 8.92 12.65
N HIS A 27 -7.67 7.62 12.47
CA HIS A 27 -8.30 6.57 13.27
C HIS A 27 -7.26 5.55 13.77
N PRO A 28 -6.31 5.97 14.64
CA PRO A 28 -5.23 5.10 15.11
C PRO A 28 -5.74 3.90 15.93
N GLU A 29 -6.86 4.06 16.63
CA GLU A 29 -7.49 3.00 17.41
C GLU A 29 -7.92 1.81 16.52
N GLU A 30 -8.53 2.12 15.38
CA GLU A 30 -8.96 1.10 14.41
C GLU A 30 -7.78 0.33 13.84
N THR A 31 -6.67 1.00 13.58
CA THR A 31 -5.44 0.37 13.09
C THR A 31 -4.85 -0.58 14.14
N ARG A 32 -4.79 -0.18 15.39
CA ARG A 32 -4.32 -1.04 16.50
C ARG A 32 -5.22 -2.24 16.70
N SER A 33 -6.52 -2.03 16.68
CA SER A 33 -7.51 -3.12 16.80
C SER A 33 -7.37 -4.14 15.66
N ALA A 34 -7.19 -3.66 14.43
CA ALA A 34 -6.97 -4.52 13.27
C ALA A 34 -5.71 -5.39 13.41
N PHE A 35 -4.62 -4.85 13.94
CA PHE A 35 -3.41 -5.62 14.18
C PHE A 35 -3.64 -6.77 15.17
N GLY A 36 -4.44 -6.53 16.20
CA GLY A 36 -4.84 -7.55 17.17
C GLY A 36 -5.75 -8.62 16.55
N GLU A 37 -6.78 -8.21 15.83
CA GLU A 37 -7.74 -9.12 15.17
C GLU A 37 -7.09 -10.00 14.10
N LEU A 38 -6.13 -9.45 13.37
CA LEU A 38 -5.38 -10.16 12.34
C LEU A 38 -4.32 -11.12 12.89
N ARG A 39 -4.21 -11.24 14.22
CA ARG A 39 -3.25 -12.11 14.90
C ARG A 39 -1.82 -11.92 14.44
N LEU A 40 -1.41 -10.68 14.27
CA LEU A 40 -0.02 -10.35 13.96
C LEU A 40 0.90 -10.69 15.14
N PRO A 41 2.18 -10.99 14.89
CA PRO A 41 3.12 -11.30 15.96
C PRO A 41 3.15 -10.20 17.03
N ARG A 42 3.25 -10.60 18.30
CA ARG A 42 3.31 -9.65 19.44
C ARG A 42 4.44 -8.63 19.30
N ALA A 43 5.53 -9.03 18.67
CA ALA A 43 6.63 -8.11 18.36
C ALA A 43 6.18 -6.94 17.48
N VAL A 44 5.26 -7.18 16.55
CA VAL A 44 4.70 -6.15 15.65
C VAL A 44 3.59 -5.35 16.35
N THR A 45 2.68 -6.02 17.05
CA THR A 45 1.54 -5.35 17.71
C THR A 45 1.96 -4.47 18.88
N ARG A 46 3.02 -4.84 19.58
CA ARG A 46 3.59 -4.06 20.71
C ARG A 46 4.61 -3.02 20.27
N SER A 47 5.10 -3.12 19.05
CA SER A 47 6.02 -2.13 18.47
C SER A 47 5.29 -0.85 18.08
N PRO A 48 5.98 0.24 17.74
CA PRO A 48 5.38 1.45 17.20
C PRO A 48 4.85 1.28 15.76
N ALA A 49 4.91 0.07 15.18
CA ALA A 49 4.49 -0.20 13.81
C ALA A 49 3.06 0.27 13.48
N PRO A 50 2.03 0.07 14.33
CA PRO A 50 0.69 0.58 14.06
C PRO A 50 0.62 2.10 13.90
N VAL A 51 1.51 2.82 14.57
CA VAL A 51 1.59 4.30 14.49
C VAL A 51 2.47 4.74 13.33
N LEU A 52 3.57 4.04 13.07
CA LEU A 52 4.53 4.41 12.04
C LEU A 52 4.08 4.00 10.62
N LEU A 53 3.30 2.93 10.50
CA LEU A 53 2.86 2.41 9.21
C LEU A 53 2.11 3.45 8.36
N PRO A 54 1.11 4.18 8.87
CA PRO A 54 0.42 5.19 8.08
C PRO A 54 1.33 6.33 7.62
N TRP A 55 2.30 6.73 8.43
CA TRP A 55 3.28 7.73 8.04
C TRP A 55 4.22 7.20 6.96
N ALA A 56 4.64 5.94 7.07
CA ALA A 56 5.45 5.27 6.05
C ALA A 56 4.69 5.20 4.70
N GLU A 57 3.41 4.91 4.73
CA GLU A 57 2.57 4.91 3.52
C GLU A 57 2.54 6.28 2.84
N ILE A 58 2.36 7.36 3.60
CA ILE A 58 2.36 8.72 3.08
C ILE A 58 3.73 9.10 2.51
N VAL A 59 4.80 8.80 3.23
CA VAL A 59 6.18 9.06 2.78
C VAL A 59 6.50 8.30 1.50
N LEU A 60 6.11 7.03 1.40
CA LEU A 60 6.30 6.22 0.21
C LEU A 60 5.52 6.77 -0.99
N ALA A 61 4.29 7.24 -0.77
CA ALA A 61 3.48 7.87 -1.81
C ALA A 61 4.18 9.10 -2.39
N VAL A 62 4.69 9.96 -1.53
CA VAL A 62 5.44 11.16 -1.93
C VAL A 62 6.74 10.74 -2.65
N ALA A 63 7.47 9.78 -2.11
CA ALA A 63 8.72 9.30 -2.68
C ALA A 63 8.56 8.77 -4.11
N ILE A 64 7.51 8.01 -4.40
CA ILE A 64 7.24 7.50 -5.76
C ILE A 64 7.09 8.65 -6.76
N VAL A 65 6.44 9.73 -6.36
CA VAL A 65 6.13 10.85 -7.26
C VAL A 65 7.29 11.81 -7.43
N VAL A 66 8.03 12.10 -6.36
CA VAL A 66 8.98 13.21 -6.28
C VAL A 66 10.42 12.79 -6.53
N THR A 67 10.79 11.54 -6.20
CA THR A 67 12.19 11.14 -6.30
C THR A 67 12.60 10.72 -7.71
N PRO A 68 13.85 11.07 -8.13
CA PRO A 68 14.40 10.58 -9.39
C PRO A 68 14.85 9.11 -9.26
N PRO A 69 15.07 8.41 -10.41
CA PRO A 69 15.76 7.13 -10.38
C PRO A 69 17.19 7.28 -9.79
N PRO A 70 17.70 6.31 -9.01
CA PRO A 70 17.16 5.00 -8.67
C PRO A 70 16.24 4.98 -7.43
N PHE A 71 16.06 6.11 -6.75
CA PHE A 71 15.26 6.18 -5.50
C PHE A 71 13.79 5.86 -5.73
N ALA A 72 13.22 6.30 -6.86
CA ALA A 72 11.87 5.95 -7.25
C ALA A 72 11.67 4.43 -7.41
N LEU A 73 12.67 3.74 -7.96
CA LEU A 73 12.65 2.29 -8.06
C LEU A 73 12.65 1.63 -6.67
N ALA A 74 13.53 2.09 -5.78
CA ALA A 74 13.60 1.58 -4.42
C ALA A 74 12.26 1.78 -3.67
N ALA A 75 11.67 2.97 -3.78
CA ALA A 75 10.36 3.25 -3.19
C ALA A 75 9.26 2.35 -3.77
N SER A 76 9.25 2.14 -5.07
CA SER A 76 8.27 1.26 -5.74
C SER A 76 8.39 -0.20 -5.30
N VAL A 77 9.61 -0.70 -5.12
CA VAL A 77 9.86 -2.04 -4.59
C VAL A 77 9.35 -2.17 -3.15
N VAL A 78 9.57 -1.17 -2.31
CA VAL A 78 9.05 -1.16 -0.93
C VAL A 78 7.52 -1.14 -0.92
N VAL A 79 6.88 -0.38 -1.79
CA VAL A 79 5.41 -0.35 -1.93
C VAL A 79 4.88 -1.71 -2.38
N LEU A 80 5.54 -2.34 -3.34
CA LEU A 80 5.18 -3.70 -3.77
C LEU A 80 5.26 -4.69 -2.59
N ALA A 81 6.35 -4.65 -1.82
CA ALA A 81 6.53 -5.49 -0.64
C ALA A 81 5.42 -5.23 0.41
N LEU A 82 5.03 -3.98 0.62
CA LEU A 82 3.96 -3.59 1.53
C LEU A 82 2.61 -4.16 1.08
N PHE A 83 2.26 -4.04 -0.19
CA PHE A 83 1.01 -4.57 -0.72
C PHE A 83 0.97 -6.09 -0.71
N VAL A 84 2.10 -6.75 -0.97
CA VAL A 84 2.22 -8.21 -0.81
C VAL A 84 2.02 -8.61 0.65
N ALA A 85 2.60 -7.88 1.60
CA ALA A 85 2.40 -8.14 3.03
C ALA A 85 0.92 -8.00 3.42
N TYR A 86 0.23 -6.97 2.94
CA TYR A 86 -1.21 -6.81 3.15
C TYR A 86 -2.01 -7.97 2.57
N LEU A 87 -1.68 -8.41 1.36
CA LEU A 87 -2.34 -9.55 0.73
C LEU A 87 -2.14 -10.84 1.54
N VAL A 88 -0.92 -11.10 1.99
CA VAL A 88 -0.61 -12.27 2.84
C VAL A 88 -1.44 -12.26 4.12
N VAL A 89 -1.51 -11.12 4.79
CA VAL A 89 -2.31 -10.96 6.02
C VAL A 89 -3.80 -11.21 5.75
N ILE A 90 -4.34 -10.68 4.66
CA ILE A 90 -5.74 -10.86 4.26
C ILE A 90 -6.03 -12.33 3.94
N VAL A 91 -5.17 -12.99 3.18
CA VAL A 91 -5.35 -14.41 2.83
C VAL A 91 -5.31 -15.28 4.08
N ARG A 92 -4.42 -14.97 5.03
CA ARG A 92 -4.41 -15.66 6.34
C ARG A 92 -5.71 -15.44 7.09
N ALA A 93 -6.23 -14.22 7.11
CA ALA A 93 -7.47 -13.87 7.80
C ALA A 93 -8.68 -14.61 7.23
N LEU A 94 -8.70 -14.90 5.94
CA LEU A 94 -9.76 -15.72 5.31
C LEU A 94 -9.82 -17.14 5.88
N GLY A 95 -8.71 -17.66 6.39
CA GLY A 95 -8.64 -18.97 7.04
C GLY A 95 -9.07 -18.97 8.51
N PHE A 96 -9.36 -17.80 9.10
CA PHE A 96 -9.83 -17.70 10.47
C PHE A 96 -11.30 -18.13 10.57
N GLY A 97 -11.65 -18.79 11.65
CA GLY A 97 -13.02 -19.25 11.88
C GLY A 97 -14.01 -18.18 12.38
N TYR A 98 -13.63 -16.90 12.34
CA TYR A 98 -14.42 -15.76 12.79
C TYR A 98 -14.25 -14.58 11.83
N PRO A 99 -15.25 -13.68 11.73
CA PRO A 99 -15.15 -12.50 10.89
C PRO A 99 -14.07 -11.54 11.43
N VAL A 100 -13.23 -11.05 10.53
CA VAL A 100 -12.17 -10.09 10.83
C VAL A 100 -12.40 -8.82 10.01
N THR A 101 -12.26 -7.67 10.65
CA THR A 101 -12.34 -6.38 9.99
C THR A 101 -10.94 -5.95 9.59
N CYS A 102 -10.73 -5.61 8.31
CA CYS A 102 -9.45 -5.08 7.83
C CYS A 102 -9.54 -3.57 7.65
N SER A 103 -8.72 -2.82 8.38
CA SER A 103 -8.52 -1.39 8.15
C SER A 103 -7.27 -1.08 7.33
N CYS A 104 -6.86 -2.02 6.46
CA CYS A 104 -5.68 -1.82 5.60
C CYS A 104 -5.79 -0.56 4.74
N PHE A 105 -7.00 -0.17 4.35
CA PHE A 105 -7.32 1.04 3.59
C PHE A 105 -8.21 2.02 4.37
N GLY A 106 -8.11 2.01 5.70
CA GLY A 106 -8.93 2.86 6.55
C GLY A 106 -10.42 2.61 6.32
N ARG A 107 -11.24 3.67 6.41
CA ARG A 107 -12.70 3.55 6.24
C ARG A 107 -13.15 3.13 4.85
N LEU A 108 -12.32 3.27 3.82
CA LEU A 108 -12.62 2.77 2.48
C LEU A 108 -12.57 1.23 2.41
N GLY A 109 -11.92 0.60 3.39
CA GLY A 109 -11.84 -0.85 3.54
C GLY A 109 -12.78 -1.40 4.59
N LEU A 110 -13.78 -0.64 5.05
CA LEU A 110 -14.75 -1.07 6.04
C LEU A 110 -15.54 -2.27 5.54
N GLY A 111 -15.35 -3.35 6.23
CA GLY A 111 -16.03 -4.59 5.98
C GLY A 111 -15.22 -5.77 6.47
N GLU A 112 -15.89 -6.88 6.62
CA GLU A 112 -15.24 -8.13 6.90
C GLU A 112 -14.27 -8.49 5.79
N VAL A 113 -13.16 -9.13 6.16
CA VAL A 113 -12.22 -9.68 5.19
C VAL A 113 -12.94 -10.78 4.41
N THR A 114 -13.12 -10.54 3.12
CA THR A 114 -13.80 -11.45 2.20
C THR A 114 -12.89 -11.75 1.00
N ARG A 115 -13.33 -12.68 0.16
CA ARG A 115 -12.64 -12.95 -1.12
C ARG A 115 -12.55 -11.71 -2.01
N ARG A 116 -13.54 -10.80 -1.93
CA ARG A 116 -13.50 -9.51 -2.66
C ARG A 116 -12.37 -8.63 -2.15
N THR A 117 -12.14 -8.62 -0.85
CA THR A 117 -11.00 -7.91 -0.24
C THR A 117 -9.67 -8.46 -0.74
N ALA A 118 -9.52 -9.78 -0.79
CA ALA A 118 -8.34 -10.43 -1.33
C ALA A 118 -8.14 -10.11 -2.82
N LEU A 119 -9.19 -10.20 -3.64
CA LEU A 119 -9.12 -9.86 -5.06
C LEU A 119 -8.67 -8.41 -5.29
N ARG A 120 -9.25 -7.47 -4.54
CA ARG A 120 -8.83 -6.06 -4.60
C ARG A 120 -7.34 -5.91 -4.28
N ASN A 121 -6.84 -6.61 -3.27
CA ASN A 121 -5.42 -6.55 -2.91
C ASN A 121 -4.51 -7.24 -3.94
N VAL A 122 -4.97 -8.27 -4.62
CA VAL A 122 -4.26 -8.85 -5.78
C VAL A 122 -4.12 -7.80 -6.89
N LEU A 123 -5.18 -7.06 -7.19
CA LEU A 123 -5.12 -5.97 -8.17
C LEU A 123 -4.12 -4.88 -7.77
N LEU A 124 -4.05 -4.55 -6.48
CA LEU A 124 -3.08 -3.58 -5.95
C LEU A 124 -1.64 -4.08 -6.08
N VAL A 125 -1.40 -5.36 -5.85
CA VAL A 125 -0.09 -5.98 -6.08
C VAL A 125 0.29 -5.91 -7.56
N VAL A 126 -0.64 -6.18 -8.47
CA VAL A 126 -0.41 -6.04 -9.92
C VAL A 126 -0.07 -4.59 -10.27
N VAL A 127 -0.83 -3.63 -9.77
CA VAL A 127 -0.56 -2.20 -10.00
C VAL A 127 0.83 -1.81 -9.48
N ALA A 128 1.21 -2.27 -8.28
CA ALA A 128 2.53 -2.01 -7.72
C ALA A 128 3.66 -2.67 -8.55
N ALA A 129 3.45 -3.87 -9.03
CA ALA A 129 4.41 -4.57 -9.91
C ALA A 129 4.61 -3.82 -11.24
N LEU A 130 3.53 -3.31 -11.83
CA LEU A 130 3.60 -2.46 -13.03
C LEU A 130 4.32 -1.14 -12.72
N GLY A 131 4.15 -0.59 -11.51
CA GLY A 131 4.88 0.58 -11.03
C GLY A 131 6.39 0.33 -10.94
N VAL A 132 6.80 -0.82 -10.44
CA VAL A 132 8.22 -1.23 -10.41
C VAL A 132 8.76 -1.36 -11.83
N TRP A 133 8.02 -2.03 -12.72
CA TRP A 133 8.43 -2.15 -14.12
C TRP A 133 8.56 -0.80 -14.80
N SER A 134 7.60 0.09 -14.60
CA SER A 134 7.67 1.48 -15.11
C SER A 134 8.92 2.21 -14.63
N ALA A 135 9.30 2.03 -13.36
CA ALA A 135 10.48 2.65 -12.78
C ALA A 135 11.81 2.06 -13.33
N THR A 136 11.85 0.76 -13.66
CA THR A 136 13.03 0.12 -14.28
C THR A 136 13.26 0.57 -15.72
N ALA A 137 12.21 0.99 -16.41
CA ALA A 137 12.28 1.46 -17.79
C ALA A 137 12.68 2.95 -17.92
N ASP A 138 13.34 3.51 -16.92
CA ASP A 138 13.71 4.94 -16.80
C ASP A 138 12.51 5.91 -16.94
N ASN A 139 11.31 5.41 -16.65
CA ASN A 139 10.07 6.15 -16.75
C ASN A 139 9.56 6.63 -15.37
N SER A 140 10.46 7.15 -14.53
CA SER A 140 10.01 7.71 -13.25
C SER A 140 9.09 8.92 -13.48
N VAL A 141 8.11 9.06 -12.62
CA VAL A 141 7.14 10.17 -12.68
C VAL A 141 7.86 11.51 -12.63
N ALA A 142 8.88 11.64 -11.77
CA ALA A 142 9.66 12.87 -11.63
C ALA A 142 10.40 13.22 -12.92
N ALA A 143 11.07 12.26 -13.58
CA ALA A 143 11.77 12.49 -14.83
C ALA A 143 10.81 12.96 -15.93
N ARG A 144 9.63 12.35 -15.99
CA ARG A 144 8.62 12.72 -17.01
C ARG A 144 7.98 14.08 -16.77
N LEU A 145 7.81 14.47 -15.50
CA LEU A 145 7.27 15.79 -15.17
C LEU A 145 8.28 16.90 -15.44
N LEU A 146 9.58 16.59 -15.34
CA LEU A 146 10.64 17.55 -15.63
C LEU A 146 10.88 17.71 -17.13
N ASP A 147 10.62 16.67 -17.94
CA ASP A 147 10.76 16.67 -19.39
C ASP A 147 9.51 17.23 -20.12
N ALA A 148 8.46 17.46 -19.38
CA ALA A 148 7.22 18.04 -19.92
C ALA A 148 7.19 19.55 -19.75
#